data_64e494879bd6359a3090ba949446f69a
#
_entry.id   64e494879bd6359a3090ba949446f69a
#
_cell.length_a   1.000
_cell.length_b   1.000
_cell.length_c   1.000
_cell.angle_alpha   90.00
_cell.angle_beta   90.00
_cell.angle_gamma   90.00
#
_symmetry.space_group_name_H-M   'P 1'
#
loop_
_entity.id
_entity.type
_entity.pdbx_description
1 polymer ?
#
loop_
_entity_poly.entity_id
_entity_poly.type
_entity_poly.pdbx_seq_one_letter_code
_entity_poly.pdbx_strand_id
1 'polypeptide(L)'
;LDLDIETHDVGGAAYDKTGYPLPDKTLEIARKSDAILFGAVGGSEWEDLDWDKRPEQALLGLRKELGLFANLRPAFLFNELASASPIKEEIINDLDILIVRELTGGIYFGEPRGIDTSSNPPHAFNTMIYDEKEIERIGRVAFESAQKRNKKLCSVEKANVLEVSKFWREIITNLSMEYPEVELIHQLADNTAMQLVLDPNQFDVIVSSNLFGDILSDIAATLTGSIGMLPSASLNSSSQGMYEPCHGSAPDIAGKNLANP
;
A
#
# COMPACT_ATOMS: atom_id res chain seq x y z
N LEU A 1 4.32 -6.44 -27.36
CA LEU A 1 5.43 -6.11 -26.48
C LEU A 1 6.41 -7.27 -26.52
N ASP A 2 7.68 -6.97 -26.79
CA ASP A 2 8.77 -7.91 -26.68
C ASP A 2 9.33 -7.79 -25.27
N LEU A 3 9.19 -8.82 -24.44
CA LEU A 3 9.55 -8.80 -23.03
C LEU A 3 10.72 -9.76 -22.82
N ASP A 4 11.80 -9.26 -22.23
CA ASP A 4 12.89 -10.08 -21.68
C ASP A 4 12.60 -10.31 -20.19
N ILE A 5 12.31 -11.56 -19.80
CA ILE A 5 11.86 -11.90 -18.45
C ILE A 5 12.88 -12.76 -17.74
N GLU A 6 13.45 -12.23 -16.66
CA GLU A 6 14.29 -13.00 -15.74
C GLU A 6 13.53 -13.31 -14.43
N THR A 7 13.62 -14.57 -13.97
CA THR A 7 12.97 -15.01 -12.73
C THR A 7 14.00 -15.21 -11.63
N HIS A 8 13.73 -14.61 -10.46
CA HIS A 8 14.59 -14.67 -9.28
C HIS A 8 13.81 -14.98 -8.03
N ASP A 9 14.44 -15.73 -7.10
CA ASP A 9 13.83 -16.05 -5.82
C ASP A 9 13.90 -14.84 -4.87
N VAL A 10 12.82 -14.67 -4.11
CA VAL A 10 12.68 -13.70 -3.00
C VAL A 10 11.88 -14.33 -1.85
N GLY A 11 11.88 -13.70 -0.69
CA GLY A 11 11.10 -14.13 0.46
C GLY A 11 11.50 -15.50 0.98
N GLY A 12 10.53 -16.34 1.31
CA GLY A 12 10.78 -17.67 1.84
C GLY A 12 11.57 -18.58 0.89
N ALA A 13 11.24 -18.56 -0.40
CA ALA A 13 11.94 -19.34 -1.41
C ALA A 13 13.43 -18.98 -1.54
N ALA A 14 13.78 -17.71 -1.36
CA ALA A 14 15.18 -17.28 -1.33
C ALA A 14 15.83 -17.66 0.02
N TYR A 15 15.12 -17.48 1.13
CA TYR A 15 15.62 -17.82 2.45
C TYR A 15 16.00 -19.31 2.54
N ASP A 16 15.14 -20.22 2.08
CA ASP A 16 15.39 -21.67 2.11
C ASP A 16 16.65 -22.07 1.32
N LYS A 17 16.97 -21.32 0.28
CA LYS A 17 18.15 -21.60 -0.56
C LYS A 17 19.44 -20.93 -0.08
N THR A 18 19.32 -19.75 0.52
CA THR A 18 20.48 -18.88 0.76
C THR A 18 20.63 -18.43 2.21
N GLY A 19 19.61 -18.59 3.05
CA GLY A 19 19.53 -18.04 4.40
C GLY A 19 19.18 -16.54 4.45
N TYR A 20 18.85 -15.92 3.31
CA TYR A 20 18.49 -14.51 3.22
C TYR A 20 17.24 -14.32 2.37
N PRO A 21 16.25 -13.51 2.82
CA PRO A 21 14.99 -13.32 2.08
C PRO A 21 15.15 -12.45 0.81
N LEU A 22 16.19 -11.60 0.74
CA LEU A 22 16.52 -10.77 -0.42
C LEU A 22 18.02 -10.92 -0.76
N PRO A 23 18.39 -11.84 -1.64
CA PRO A 23 19.77 -11.99 -2.08
C PRO A 23 20.27 -10.76 -2.88
N ASP A 24 21.54 -10.37 -2.69
CA ASP A 24 22.16 -9.24 -3.38
C ASP A 24 22.00 -9.30 -4.90
N LYS A 25 22.18 -10.49 -5.48
CA LYS A 25 22.01 -10.71 -6.93
C LYS A 25 20.59 -10.37 -7.40
N THR A 26 19.56 -10.77 -6.64
CA THR A 26 18.16 -10.44 -6.95
C THR A 26 17.93 -8.93 -6.90
N LEU A 27 18.48 -8.26 -5.88
CA LEU A 27 18.39 -6.79 -5.76
C LEU A 27 19.11 -6.06 -6.89
N GLU A 28 20.30 -6.52 -7.30
CA GLU A 28 21.04 -5.93 -8.43
C GLU A 28 20.25 -6.01 -9.75
N ILE A 29 19.58 -7.13 -10.00
CA ILE A 29 18.77 -7.31 -11.21
C ILE A 29 17.52 -6.45 -11.11
N ALA A 30 16.84 -6.43 -9.95
CA ALA A 30 15.69 -5.56 -9.71
C ALA A 30 16.00 -4.08 -9.99
N ARG A 31 17.20 -3.60 -9.60
CA ARG A 31 17.65 -2.22 -9.89
C ARG A 31 17.83 -1.92 -11.39
N LYS A 32 18.08 -2.94 -12.21
CA LYS A 32 18.33 -2.80 -13.66
C LYS A 32 17.08 -3.05 -14.50
N SER A 33 16.05 -3.64 -13.91
CA SER A 33 14.80 -3.96 -14.60
C SER A 33 13.92 -2.72 -14.79
N ASP A 34 13.22 -2.63 -15.89
CA ASP A 34 12.24 -1.56 -16.16
C ASP A 34 11.01 -1.70 -15.24
N ALA A 35 10.65 -2.96 -14.96
CA ALA A 35 9.51 -3.29 -14.08
C ALA A 35 9.77 -4.61 -13.35
N ILE A 36 9.13 -4.79 -12.21
CA ILE A 36 9.20 -6.01 -11.40
C ILE A 36 7.79 -6.56 -11.26
N LEU A 37 7.56 -7.79 -11.71
CA LEU A 37 6.38 -8.56 -11.38
C LEU A 37 6.69 -9.38 -10.14
N PHE A 38 6.11 -8.99 -9.02
CA PHE A 38 6.36 -9.59 -7.72
C PHE A 38 5.22 -10.55 -7.36
N GLY A 39 5.55 -11.67 -6.73
CA GLY A 39 4.55 -12.57 -6.16
C GLY A 39 4.15 -12.19 -4.75
N ALA A 40 3.53 -13.12 -4.02
CA ALA A 40 3.25 -12.96 -2.61
C ALA A 40 4.34 -13.62 -1.76
N VAL A 41 4.63 -13.04 -0.58
CA VAL A 41 5.61 -13.56 0.37
C VAL A 41 4.96 -13.84 1.72
N GLY A 42 5.63 -14.67 2.54
CA GLY A 42 5.16 -15.05 3.87
C GLY A 42 4.51 -16.42 3.90
N GLY A 43 4.45 -16.99 5.10
CA GLY A 43 3.87 -18.30 5.39
C GLY A 43 4.23 -18.75 6.81
N SER A 44 3.42 -19.63 7.37
CA SER A 44 3.61 -20.15 8.75
C SER A 44 4.97 -20.81 8.97
N GLU A 45 5.61 -21.31 7.91
CA GLU A 45 6.91 -22.00 7.96
C GLU A 45 8.05 -21.07 8.41
N TRP A 46 7.88 -19.75 8.28
CA TRP A 46 8.90 -18.74 8.60
C TRP A 46 8.53 -17.80 9.76
N GLU A 47 7.40 -18.03 10.44
CA GLU A 47 6.93 -17.15 11.54
C GLU A 47 7.88 -17.11 12.74
N ASP A 48 8.60 -18.20 13.00
CA ASP A 48 9.54 -18.33 14.12
C ASP A 48 10.93 -17.74 13.82
N LEU A 49 11.16 -17.24 12.60
CA LEU A 49 12.42 -16.60 12.23
C LEU A 49 12.59 -15.23 12.92
N ASP A 50 13.86 -14.88 13.15
CA ASP A 50 14.22 -13.53 13.54
C ASP A 50 13.66 -12.53 12.52
N TRP A 51 13.25 -11.35 12.99
CA TRP A 51 12.59 -10.33 12.17
C TRP A 51 13.31 -10.01 10.85
N ASP A 52 14.64 -9.90 10.89
CA ASP A 52 15.50 -9.58 9.73
C ASP A 52 15.59 -10.70 8.69
N LYS A 53 15.15 -11.91 9.03
CA LYS A 53 15.16 -13.08 8.15
C LYS A 53 13.78 -13.47 7.62
N ARG A 54 12.72 -12.83 8.10
CA ARG A 54 11.36 -13.11 7.64
C ARG A 54 11.17 -12.78 6.17
N PRO A 55 10.35 -13.55 5.43
CA PRO A 55 10.08 -13.33 4.00
C PRO A 55 9.65 -11.89 3.65
N GLU A 56 8.91 -11.24 4.52
CA GLU A 56 8.41 -9.87 4.36
C GLU A 56 9.54 -8.84 4.23
N GLN A 57 10.73 -9.15 4.76
CA GLN A 57 11.91 -8.29 4.62
C GLN A 57 12.37 -8.15 3.17
N ALA A 58 12.08 -9.13 2.30
CA ALA A 58 12.35 -9.00 0.88
C ALA A 58 11.52 -7.89 0.24
N LEU A 59 10.22 -7.83 0.55
CA LEU A 59 9.32 -6.81 0.05
C LEU A 59 9.70 -5.42 0.57
N LEU A 60 9.93 -5.30 1.88
CA LEU A 60 10.34 -4.03 2.51
C LEU A 60 11.69 -3.56 1.99
N GLY A 61 12.63 -4.49 1.80
CA GLY A 61 13.95 -4.23 1.23
C GLY A 61 13.86 -3.70 -0.21
N LEU A 62 13.11 -4.35 -1.08
CA LEU A 62 12.90 -3.88 -2.46
C LEU A 62 12.26 -2.49 -2.50
N ARG A 63 11.22 -2.24 -1.72
CA ARG A 63 10.56 -0.92 -1.65
C ARG A 63 11.54 0.17 -1.24
N LYS A 64 12.36 -0.08 -0.22
CA LYS A 64 13.37 0.85 0.28
C LYS A 64 14.48 1.09 -0.73
N GLU A 65 15.11 0.03 -1.23
CA GLU A 65 16.30 0.08 -2.09
C GLU A 65 16.01 0.64 -3.49
N LEU A 66 14.77 0.49 -3.97
CA LEU A 66 14.31 1.04 -5.25
C LEU A 66 13.59 2.38 -5.10
N GLY A 67 13.44 2.88 -3.88
CA GLY A 67 12.75 4.14 -3.59
C GLY A 67 11.27 4.12 -4.00
N LEU A 68 10.59 2.99 -3.86
CA LEU A 68 9.18 2.81 -4.23
C LEU A 68 8.29 3.44 -3.16
N PHE A 69 8.02 4.73 -3.27
CA PHE A 69 7.31 5.48 -2.23
C PHE A 69 5.79 5.56 -2.44
N ALA A 70 5.33 5.46 -3.69
CA ALA A 70 3.92 5.60 -4.03
C ALA A 70 3.30 4.25 -4.33
N ASN A 71 2.39 3.80 -3.49
CA ASN A 71 1.62 2.60 -3.72
C ASN A 71 0.23 2.96 -4.23
N LEU A 72 -0.09 2.50 -5.43
CA LEU A 72 -1.37 2.68 -6.08
C LEU A 72 -2.19 1.41 -5.93
N ARG A 73 -3.33 1.50 -5.26
CA ARG A 73 -4.28 0.41 -5.01
C ARG A 73 -5.65 0.79 -5.58
N PRO A 74 -5.97 0.41 -6.81
CA PRO A 74 -7.31 0.62 -7.35
C PRO A 74 -8.29 -0.37 -6.72
N ALA A 75 -9.48 0.09 -6.39
CA ALA A 75 -10.61 -0.72 -5.98
C ALA A 75 -11.78 -0.42 -6.93
N PHE A 76 -12.01 -1.32 -7.87
CA PHE A 76 -13.09 -1.20 -8.86
C PHE A 76 -13.89 -2.48 -8.94
N LEU A 77 -15.18 -2.33 -9.22
CA LEU A 77 -16.11 -3.45 -9.30
C LEU A 77 -16.18 -3.95 -10.75
N PHE A 78 -15.95 -5.25 -10.92
CA PHE A 78 -16.40 -5.94 -12.12
C PHE A 78 -17.88 -6.32 -11.94
N ASN A 79 -18.76 -5.87 -12.83
CA ASN A 79 -20.20 -6.10 -12.73
C ASN A 79 -20.56 -7.58 -12.56
N GLU A 80 -19.79 -8.47 -13.19
CA GLU A 80 -19.95 -9.93 -13.12
C GLU A 80 -19.68 -10.47 -11.71
N LEU A 81 -18.94 -9.71 -10.88
CA LEU A 81 -18.59 -10.08 -9.51
C LEU A 81 -19.41 -9.33 -8.44
N ALA A 82 -20.34 -8.46 -8.83
CA ALA A 82 -21.12 -7.65 -7.89
C ALA A 82 -21.84 -8.53 -6.83
N SER A 83 -22.38 -9.67 -7.24
CA SER A 83 -23.05 -10.61 -6.35
C SER A 83 -22.12 -11.33 -5.35
N ALA A 84 -20.80 -11.29 -5.56
CA ALA A 84 -19.80 -11.86 -4.64
C ALA A 84 -19.43 -10.88 -3.51
N SER A 85 -19.75 -9.60 -3.65
CA SER A 85 -19.52 -8.60 -2.61
C SER A 85 -20.39 -8.86 -1.38
N PRO A 86 -19.85 -8.65 -0.17
CA PRO A 86 -20.65 -8.67 1.06
C PRO A 86 -21.53 -7.43 1.21
N ILE A 87 -21.32 -6.41 0.36
CA ILE A 87 -22.06 -5.15 0.39
C ILE A 87 -23.19 -5.20 -0.64
N LYS A 88 -24.27 -4.51 -0.36
CA LYS A 88 -25.41 -4.43 -1.27
C LYS A 88 -24.98 -3.82 -2.61
N GLU A 89 -25.42 -4.43 -3.71
CA GLU A 89 -25.08 -4.02 -5.07
C GLU A 89 -25.40 -2.54 -5.33
N GLU A 90 -26.52 -2.04 -4.82
CA GLU A 90 -26.94 -0.65 -4.95
C GLU A 90 -25.96 0.38 -4.34
N ILE A 91 -25.07 -0.05 -3.42
CA ILE A 91 -24.06 0.80 -2.77
C ILE A 91 -22.76 0.80 -3.58
N ILE A 92 -22.42 -0.31 -4.21
CA ILE A 92 -21.13 -0.52 -4.88
C ILE A 92 -21.19 -0.43 -6.41
N ASN A 93 -22.36 -0.21 -6.99
CA ASN A 93 -22.50 -0.02 -8.44
C ASN A 93 -21.57 1.11 -8.91
N ASP A 94 -20.85 0.86 -10.01
CA ASP A 94 -19.90 1.81 -10.60
C ASP A 94 -18.72 2.17 -9.69
N LEU A 95 -18.41 1.34 -8.69
CA LEU A 95 -17.26 1.54 -7.80
C LEU A 95 -15.96 1.61 -8.59
N ASP A 96 -15.26 2.74 -8.48
CA ASP A 96 -13.93 2.96 -9.05
C ASP A 96 -13.15 3.98 -8.21
N ILE A 97 -12.42 3.50 -7.22
CA ILE A 97 -11.62 4.29 -6.29
C ILE A 97 -10.14 3.98 -6.50
N LEU A 98 -9.29 5.00 -6.50
CA LEU A 98 -7.84 4.84 -6.44
C LEU A 98 -7.31 5.27 -5.07
N ILE A 99 -6.70 4.37 -4.33
CA ILE A 99 -6.01 4.69 -3.09
C ILE A 99 -4.52 4.85 -3.37
N VAL A 100 -3.99 6.03 -3.03
CA VAL A 100 -2.57 6.41 -3.11
C VAL A 100 -2.00 6.39 -1.71
N ARG A 101 -1.24 5.34 -1.40
CA ARG A 101 -0.62 5.08 -0.09
C ARG A 101 0.85 5.46 -0.12
N GLU A 102 1.31 6.26 0.82
CA GLU A 102 2.75 6.47 1.05
C GLU A 102 3.36 5.20 1.66
N LEU A 103 4.52 4.73 1.16
CA LEU A 103 5.07 3.42 1.53
C LEU A 103 6.35 3.48 2.35
N THR A 104 7.09 4.58 2.37
CA THR A 104 8.48 4.60 2.85
C THR A 104 8.68 5.33 4.16
N GLY A 105 7.64 5.98 4.67
CA GLY A 105 7.64 6.70 5.94
C GLY A 105 6.65 6.16 6.97
N GLY A 106 6.39 6.98 7.95
CA GLY A 106 5.38 6.75 8.98
C GLY A 106 5.80 5.76 10.06
N ILE A 107 4.80 5.16 10.71
CA ILE A 107 5.00 4.31 11.89
C ILE A 107 5.70 2.97 11.57
N TYR A 108 5.70 2.54 10.31
CA TYR A 108 6.35 1.30 9.90
C TYR A 108 7.88 1.41 9.87
N PHE A 109 8.41 2.62 9.66
CA PHE A 109 9.83 2.87 9.50
C PHE A 109 10.41 3.88 10.50
N GLY A 110 9.56 4.59 11.25
CA GLY A 110 9.99 5.61 12.20
C GLY A 110 10.78 5.04 13.39
N GLU A 111 11.81 5.78 13.78
CA GLU A 111 12.66 5.49 14.94
C GLU A 111 12.52 6.64 15.98
N PRO A 112 12.66 6.36 17.29
CA PRO A 112 12.91 5.05 17.91
C PRO A 112 11.69 4.14 17.94
N ARG A 113 11.92 2.81 17.94
CA ARG A 113 10.90 1.79 18.09
C ARG A 113 11.42 0.62 18.92
N GLY A 114 10.58 -0.04 19.67
CA GLY A 114 11.02 -1.19 20.44
C GLY A 114 10.11 -1.59 21.60
N ILE A 115 10.59 -2.60 22.32
CA ILE A 115 10.00 -3.06 23.57
C ILE A 115 11.06 -2.89 24.67
N ASP A 116 10.77 -2.05 25.66
CA ASP A 116 11.62 -1.89 26.84
C ASP A 116 11.08 -2.78 27.98
N THR A 117 11.77 -3.87 28.21
CA THR A 117 11.49 -4.81 29.31
C THR A 117 12.25 -4.48 30.60
N SER A 118 13.17 -3.51 30.55
CA SER A 118 13.97 -3.08 31.70
C SER A 118 13.25 -2.06 32.58
N SER A 119 12.28 -1.34 32.01
CA SER A 119 11.43 -0.41 32.73
C SER A 119 10.35 -1.13 33.58
N ASN A 120 9.79 -0.41 34.55
CA ASN A 120 8.71 -0.93 35.39
C ASN A 120 7.53 0.08 35.43
N PRO A 121 6.37 -0.20 34.78
CA PRO A 121 6.08 -1.41 33.99
C PRO A 121 6.83 -1.46 32.64
N PRO A 122 7.05 -2.67 32.08
CA PRO A 122 7.55 -2.78 30.70
C PRO A 122 6.62 -2.08 29.70
N HIS A 123 7.19 -1.50 28.64
CA HIS A 123 6.39 -0.81 27.63
C HIS A 123 6.95 -1.00 26.21
N ALA A 124 6.09 -0.79 25.22
CA ALA A 124 6.45 -0.85 23.82
C ALA A 124 6.09 0.48 23.14
N PHE A 125 6.87 0.88 22.13
CA PHE A 125 6.68 2.14 21.42
C PHE A 125 7.06 2.03 19.95
N ASN A 126 6.38 2.82 19.12
CA ASN A 126 6.70 3.08 17.73
C ASN A 126 6.60 4.58 17.47
N THR A 127 7.45 5.10 16.60
CA THR A 127 7.43 6.50 16.20
C THR A 127 6.76 6.64 14.84
N MET A 128 5.76 7.52 14.74
CA MET A 128 5.19 7.94 13.46
C MET A 128 5.83 9.26 13.05
N ILE A 129 6.55 9.26 11.94
CA ILE A 129 7.28 10.43 11.45
C ILE A 129 7.11 10.56 9.93
N TYR A 130 6.92 11.79 9.47
CA TYR A 130 6.95 12.20 8.07
C TYR A 130 7.65 13.53 7.94
N ASP A 131 8.48 13.68 6.93
CA ASP A 131 9.01 14.99 6.53
C ASP A 131 8.15 15.63 5.42
N GLU A 132 8.37 16.90 5.15
CA GLU A 132 7.65 17.69 4.15
C GLU A 132 7.76 17.07 2.74
N LYS A 133 8.97 16.62 2.37
CA LYS A 133 9.23 16.05 1.02
C LYS A 133 8.51 14.72 0.81
N GLU A 134 8.40 13.91 1.85
CA GLU A 134 7.66 12.65 1.80
C GLU A 134 6.17 12.90 1.55
N ILE A 135 5.60 13.89 2.23
CA ILE A 135 4.19 14.26 2.07
C ILE A 135 3.95 14.94 0.71
N GLU A 136 4.82 15.88 0.31
CA GLU A 136 4.69 16.54 -0.99
C GLU A 136 4.74 15.56 -2.17
N ARG A 137 5.74 14.65 -2.19
CA ARG A 137 5.89 13.71 -3.32
C ARG A 137 4.69 12.80 -3.49
N ILE A 138 4.12 12.29 -2.39
CA ILE A 138 2.93 11.44 -2.47
C ILE A 138 1.69 12.26 -2.79
N GLY A 139 1.59 13.49 -2.28
CA GLY A 139 0.55 14.44 -2.60
C GLY A 139 0.51 14.75 -4.10
N ARG A 140 1.66 15.02 -4.73
CA ARG A 140 1.76 15.25 -6.18
C ARG A 140 1.24 14.06 -6.98
N VAL A 141 1.65 12.84 -6.63
CA VAL A 141 1.14 11.62 -7.29
C VAL A 141 -0.40 11.53 -7.18
N ALA A 142 -0.95 11.87 -6.02
CA ALA A 142 -2.40 11.82 -5.81
C ALA A 142 -3.15 12.91 -6.58
N PHE A 143 -2.66 14.14 -6.59
CA PHE A 143 -3.26 15.23 -7.37
C PHE A 143 -3.19 14.96 -8.87
N GLU A 144 -2.05 14.52 -9.40
CA GLU A 144 -1.87 14.15 -10.81
C GLU A 144 -2.76 12.96 -11.21
N SER A 145 -2.98 12.03 -10.28
CA SER A 145 -3.93 10.93 -10.48
C SER A 145 -5.37 11.45 -10.54
N ALA A 146 -5.74 12.34 -9.63
CA ALA A 146 -7.08 12.95 -9.61
C ALA A 146 -7.34 13.80 -10.88
N GLN A 147 -6.35 14.55 -11.40
CA GLN A 147 -6.45 15.29 -12.65
C GLN A 147 -6.84 14.40 -13.84
N LYS A 148 -6.34 13.16 -13.87
CA LYS A 148 -6.60 12.17 -14.94
C LYS A 148 -7.92 11.43 -14.74
N ARG A 149 -8.59 11.62 -13.61
CA ARG A 149 -9.85 10.99 -13.21
C ARG A 149 -10.95 12.05 -13.04
N ASN A 150 -11.79 11.93 -12.00
CA ASN A 150 -12.95 12.80 -11.79
C ASN A 150 -12.61 14.10 -11.03
N LYS A 151 -11.32 14.40 -10.85
CA LYS A 151 -10.82 15.64 -10.20
C LYS A 151 -11.25 15.81 -8.75
N LYS A 152 -11.42 14.70 -8.03
CA LYS A 152 -11.71 14.69 -6.60
C LYS A 152 -10.61 13.99 -5.84
N LEU A 153 -10.07 14.64 -4.83
CA LEU A 153 -9.04 14.10 -3.95
C LEU A 153 -9.50 14.18 -2.50
N CYS A 154 -9.54 13.03 -1.83
CA CYS A 154 -9.75 12.92 -0.41
C CYS A 154 -8.42 12.66 0.29
N SER A 155 -7.92 13.62 1.07
CA SER A 155 -6.75 13.43 1.93
C SER A 155 -7.18 12.89 3.28
N VAL A 156 -6.71 11.69 3.61
CA VAL A 156 -7.13 10.96 4.80
C VAL A 156 -6.04 10.91 5.85
N GLU A 157 -6.36 11.35 7.06
CA GLU A 157 -5.44 11.50 8.17
C GLU A 157 -6.19 11.47 9.53
N LYS A 158 -5.50 11.74 10.64
CA LYS A 158 -6.08 11.79 12.00
C LYS A 158 -5.69 13.08 12.72
N ALA A 159 -5.87 14.24 12.07
CA ALA A 159 -5.41 15.55 12.54
C ALA A 159 -6.11 16.03 13.85
N ASN A 160 -7.23 15.44 14.22
CA ASN A 160 -7.88 15.76 15.49
C ASN A 160 -7.13 15.22 16.73
N VAL A 161 -6.13 14.32 16.52
CA VAL A 161 -5.36 13.68 17.61
C VAL A 161 -3.86 13.75 17.39
N LEU A 162 -3.38 13.56 16.14
CA LEU A 162 -1.96 13.37 15.83
C LEU A 162 -1.34 14.64 15.23
N GLU A 163 -0.20 15.09 15.79
CA GLU A 163 0.55 16.24 15.26
C GLU A 163 1.07 15.97 13.84
N VAL A 164 1.59 14.76 13.58
CA VAL A 164 2.04 14.38 12.25
C VAL A 164 0.93 14.44 11.20
N SER A 165 -0.33 14.18 11.60
CA SER A 165 -1.48 14.30 10.71
C SER A 165 -1.93 15.74 10.49
N LYS A 166 -1.74 16.64 11.47
CA LYS A 166 -1.93 18.08 11.27
C LYS A 166 -0.93 18.62 10.25
N PHE A 167 0.34 18.22 10.38
CA PHE A 167 1.40 18.58 9.43
C PHE A 167 1.10 18.05 8.03
N TRP A 168 0.66 16.79 7.92
CA TRP A 168 0.19 16.19 6.65
C TRP A 168 -0.90 17.05 6.00
N ARG A 169 -1.94 17.39 6.75
CA ARG A 169 -3.07 18.21 6.26
C ARG A 169 -2.60 19.57 5.75
N GLU A 170 -1.71 20.24 6.49
CA GLU A 170 -1.15 21.53 6.11
C GLU A 170 -0.41 21.44 4.77
N ILE A 171 0.49 20.48 4.60
CA ILE A 171 1.27 20.29 3.36
C ILE A 171 0.35 19.99 2.18
N ILE A 172 -0.60 19.05 2.33
CA ILE A 172 -1.53 18.72 1.25
C ILE A 172 -2.43 19.90 0.90
N THR A 173 -2.86 20.70 1.87
CA THR A 173 -3.64 21.92 1.63
C THR A 173 -2.82 22.95 0.85
N ASN A 174 -1.56 23.18 1.22
CA ASN A 174 -0.69 24.10 0.52
C ASN A 174 -0.45 23.64 -0.92
N LEU A 175 -0.20 22.34 -1.11
CA LEU A 175 0.01 21.74 -2.42
C LEU A 175 -1.22 21.87 -3.34
N SER A 176 -2.44 21.88 -2.80
CA SER A 176 -3.67 22.01 -3.59
C SER A 176 -3.75 23.31 -4.40
N MET A 177 -3.02 24.35 -3.99
CA MET A 177 -2.95 25.63 -4.73
C MET A 177 -2.28 25.47 -6.11
N GLU A 178 -1.48 24.44 -6.31
CA GLU A 178 -0.87 24.10 -7.60
C GLU A 178 -1.85 23.31 -8.53
N TYR A 179 -2.97 22.83 -7.98
CA TYR A 179 -3.94 21.97 -8.68
C TYR A 179 -5.38 22.53 -8.54
N PRO A 180 -5.65 23.77 -8.98
CA PRO A 180 -6.91 24.47 -8.69
C PRO A 180 -8.15 23.80 -9.29
N GLU A 181 -8.00 22.89 -10.26
CA GLU A 181 -9.09 22.13 -10.85
C GLU A 181 -9.46 20.85 -10.08
N VAL A 182 -8.68 20.47 -9.06
CA VAL A 182 -8.94 19.30 -8.24
C VAL A 182 -9.64 19.72 -6.94
N GLU A 183 -10.82 19.20 -6.71
CA GLU A 183 -11.53 19.37 -5.45
C GLU A 183 -10.84 18.58 -4.35
N LEU A 184 -10.27 19.27 -3.35
CA LEU A 184 -9.64 18.65 -2.19
C LEU A 184 -10.61 18.65 -1.01
N ILE A 185 -10.81 17.47 -0.42
CA ILE A 185 -11.44 17.32 0.89
C ILE A 185 -10.49 16.63 1.88
N HIS A 186 -10.63 16.92 3.16
CA HIS A 186 -9.93 16.22 4.22
C HIS A 186 -10.91 15.39 5.05
N GLN A 187 -10.55 14.14 5.31
CA GLN A 187 -11.40 13.26 6.13
C GLN A 187 -10.56 12.55 7.20
N LEU A 188 -11.15 12.33 8.37
CA LEU A 188 -10.53 11.51 9.41
C LEU A 188 -10.58 10.04 9.02
N ALA A 189 -9.52 9.29 9.30
CA ALA A 189 -9.35 7.90 8.86
C ALA A 189 -10.48 6.97 9.34
N ASP A 190 -10.97 7.14 10.57
CA ASP A 190 -12.09 6.37 11.11
C ASP A 190 -13.41 6.69 10.41
N ASN A 191 -13.64 7.97 10.07
CA ASN A 191 -14.81 8.35 9.28
C ASN A 191 -14.71 7.81 7.85
N THR A 192 -13.53 7.90 7.22
CA THR A 192 -13.32 7.34 5.87
C THR A 192 -13.58 5.85 5.83
N ALA A 193 -13.13 5.09 6.84
CA ALA A 193 -13.41 3.67 6.96
C ALA A 193 -14.90 3.35 6.98
N MET A 194 -15.71 4.16 7.72
CA MET A 194 -17.16 4.02 7.70
C MET A 194 -17.77 4.40 6.35
N GLN A 195 -17.31 5.51 5.76
CA GLN A 195 -17.84 6.02 4.49
C GLN A 195 -17.54 5.10 3.32
N LEU A 196 -16.39 4.41 3.30
CA LEU A 196 -16.10 3.37 2.32
C LEU A 196 -17.17 2.27 2.29
N VAL A 197 -17.75 1.93 3.44
CA VAL A 197 -18.80 0.91 3.53
C VAL A 197 -20.20 1.48 3.25
N LEU A 198 -20.46 2.73 3.63
CA LEU A 198 -21.79 3.35 3.55
C LEU A 198 -22.07 4.00 2.19
N ASP A 199 -21.08 4.70 1.64
CA ASP A 199 -21.19 5.46 0.40
C ASP A 199 -19.81 5.56 -0.28
N PRO A 200 -19.26 4.45 -0.82
CA PRO A 200 -17.93 4.43 -1.43
C PRO A 200 -17.84 5.29 -2.69
N ASN A 201 -18.93 5.49 -3.41
CA ASN A 201 -18.96 6.23 -4.68
C ASN A 201 -18.75 7.75 -4.53
N GLN A 202 -18.74 8.27 -3.30
CA GLN A 202 -18.32 9.65 -3.05
C GLN A 202 -16.82 9.88 -3.31
N PHE A 203 -16.01 8.80 -3.28
CA PHE A 203 -14.56 8.87 -3.45
C PHE A 203 -14.15 8.62 -4.91
N ASP A 204 -13.13 9.34 -5.37
CA ASP A 204 -12.44 9.12 -6.64
C ASP A 204 -10.97 8.74 -6.37
N VAL A 205 -10.18 9.66 -5.81
CA VAL A 205 -8.82 9.39 -5.34
C VAL A 205 -8.72 9.64 -3.83
N ILE A 206 -8.12 8.71 -3.13
CA ILE A 206 -7.81 8.85 -1.69
C ILE A 206 -6.29 8.87 -1.54
N VAL A 207 -5.74 9.86 -0.83
CA VAL A 207 -4.33 9.87 -0.44
C VAL A 207 -4.21 9.71 1.07
N SER A 208 -3.27 8.88 1.51
CA SER A 208 -3.06 8.63 2.94
C SER A 208 -1.65 8.18 3.28
N SER A 209 -1.31 8.31 4.55
CA SER A 209 -0.08 7.78 5.14
C SER A 209 -0.03 6.25 5.06
N ASN A 210 1.14 5.68 5.34
CA ASN A 210 1.40 4.26 5.21
C ASN A 210 0.37 3.39 5.97
N LEU A 211 0.22 3.60 7.28
CA LEU A 211 -0.68 2.79 8.12
C LEU A 211 -2.15 2.95 7.72
N PHE A 212 -2.63 4.19 7.60
CA PHE A 212 -4.05 4.40 7.27
C PHE A 212 -4.36 3.96 5.84
N GLY A 213 -3.44 4.18 4.90
CA GLY A 213 -3.59 3.72 3.52
C GLY A 213 -3.66 2.20 3.40
N ASP A 214 -2.92 1.46 4.25
CA ASP A 214 -2.98 0.00 4.33
C ASP A 214 -4.38 -0.47 4.74
N ILE A 215 -4.85 0.01 5.89
CA ILE A 215 -6.16 -0.37 6.45
C ILE A 215 -7.30 -0.01 5.49
N LEU A 216 -7.28 1.21 4.94
CA LEU A 216 -8.35 1.68 4.05
C LEU A 216 -8.37 0.94 2.71
N SER A 217 -7.21 0.58 2.16
CA SER A 217 -7.17 -0.18 0.91
C SER A 217 -7.68 -1.62 1.08
N ASP A 218 -7.46 -2.23 2.23
CA ASP A 218 -7.99 -3.56 2.52
C ASP A 218 -9.52 -3.53 2.74
N ILE A 219 -10.04 -2.47 3.37
CA ILE A 219 -11.49 -2.23 3.44
C ILE A 219 -12.06 -2.05 2.02
N ALA A 220 -11.45 -1.20 1.20
CA ALA A 220 -11.89 -0.97 -0.18
C ALA A 220 -11.84 -2.25 -1.03
N ALA A 221 -10.83 -3.10 -0.82
CA ALA A 221 -10.72 -4.39 -1.50
C ALA A 221 -11.91 -5.32 -1.19
N THR A 222 -12.44 -5.30 0.04
CA THR A 222 -13.59 -6.14 0.41
C THR A 222 -14.87 -5.74 -0.32
N LEU A 223 -14.98 -4.49 -0.77
CA LEU A 223 -16.16 -3.99 -1.49
C LEU A 223 -16.30 -4.65 -2.87
N THR A 224 -15.19 -5.06 -3.48
CA THR A 224 -15.17 -5.59 -4.86
C THR A 224 -15.56 -7.07 -4.95
N GLY A 225 -15.77 -7.72 -3.82
CA GLY A 225 -16.15 -9.14 -3.74
C GLY A 225 -14.98 -10.12 -3.88
N SER A 226 -13.80 -9.68 -4.33
CA SER A 226 -12.61 -10.53 -4.40
C SER A 226 -11.33 -9.71 -4.34
N ILE A 227 -10.57 -9.88 -3.25
CA ILE A 227 -9.23 -9.30 -3.12
C ILE A 227 -8.25 -9.85 -4.18
N GLY A 228 -8.49 -11.05 -4.70
CA GLY A 228 -7.67 -11.69 -5.73
C GLY A 228 -7.71 -10.99 -7.09
N MET A 229 -8.70 -10.13 -7.33
CA MET A 229 -8.86 -9.40 -8.60
C MET A 229 -8.19 -8.03 -8.58
N LEU A 230 -7.62 -7.60 -7.46
CA LEU A 230 -7.08 -6.25 -7.32
C LEU A 230 -5.56 -6.24 -7.43
N PRO A 231 -5.01 -5.41 -8.35
CA PRO A 231 -3.57 -5.19 -8.46
C PRO A 231 -3.09 -4.16 -7.46
N SER A 232 -1.79 -4.19 -7.18
CA SER A 232 -1.05 -3.17 -6.45
C SER A 232 0.18 -2.76 -7.25
N ALA A 233 0.43 -1.47 -7.40
CA ALA A 233 1.62 -0.94 -8.04
C ALA A 233 2.39 -0.06 -7.05
N SER A 234 3.67 -0.34 -6.85
CA SER A 234 4.58 0.49 -6.06
C SER A 234 5.56 1.18 -6.99
N LEU A 235 5.56 2.52 -7.01
CA LEU A 235 6.28 3.32 -7.98
C LEU A 235 7.33 4.21 -7.30
N ASN A 236 8.42 4.48 -8.01
CA ASN A 236 9.40 5.50 -7.65
C ASN A 236 9.28 6.75 -8.53
N SER A 237 10.15 7.73 -8.30
CA SER A 237 10.16 8.99 -9.06
C SER A 237 10.59 8.86 -10.53
N SER A 238 11.22 7.74 -10.92
CA SER A 238 11.65 7.47 -12.31
C SER A 238 10.68 6.58 -13.07
N SER A 239 9.48 6.35 -12.56
CA SER A 239 8.46 5.47 -13.14
C SER A 239 8.81 3.98 -13.18
N GLN A 240 9.90 3.56 -12.54
CA GLN A 240 10.13 2.14 -12.29
C GLN A 240 9.09 1.65 -11.29
N GLY A 241 8.46 0.52 -11.58
CA GLY A 241 7.37 -0.02 -10.77
C GLY A 241 7.57 -1.46 -10.36
N MET A 242 7.08 -1.78 -9.17
CA MET A 242 6.89 -3.15 -8.72
C MET A 242 5.38 -3.41 -8.65
N TYR A 243 4.95 -4.43 -9.36
CA TYR A 243 3.54 -4.81 -9.52
C TYR A 243 3.31 -6.14 -8.82
N GLU A 244 2.33 -6.18 -7.94
CA GLU A 244 2.05 -7.31 -7.08
C GLU A 244 0.54 -7.51 -6.89
N PRO A 245 0.06 -8.74 -6.59
CA PRO A 245 -1.31 -8.94 -6.14
C PRO A 245 -1.51 -8.30 -4.76
N CYS A 246 -2.74 -7.90 -4.43
CA CYS A 246 -3.07 -7.42 -3.09
C CYS A 246 -3.21 -8.57 -2.07
N HIS A 247 -3.51 -9.78 -2.53
CA HIS A 247 -3.71 -10.95 -1.67
C HIS A 247 -2.38 -11.54 -1.14
N GLY A 248 -2.46 -12.32 -0.07
CA GLY A 248 -1.32 -13.06 0.50
C GLY A 248 -0.95 -14.32 -0.31
N SER A 249 0.05 -15.06 0.18
CA SER A 249 0.60 -16.26 -0.48
C SER A 249 -0.33 -17.50 -0.46
N ALA A 250 -1.32 -17.55 0.46
CA ALA A 250 -2.27 -18.65 0.62
C ALA A 250 -1.64 -20.06 0.50
N PRO A 251 -0.66 -20.40 1.37
CA PRO A 251 0.11 -21.64 1.25
C PRO A 251 -0.76 -22.91 1.35
N ASP A 252 -1.92 -22.82 1.99
CA ASP A 252 -2.89 -23.92 2.14
C ASP A 252 -3.51 -24.38 0.82
N ILE A 253 -3.54 -23.52 -0.21
CA ILE A 253 -4.03 -23.86 -1.55
C ILE A 253 -2.92 -23.92 -2.60
N ALA A 254 -1.67 -23.75 -2.23
CA ALA A 254 -0.54 -23.81 -3.14
C ALA A 254 -0.49 -25.15 -3.89
N GLY A 255 -0.29 -25.12 -5.22
CA GLY A 255 -0.24 -26.31 -6.07
C GLY A 255 -1.57 -26.99 -6.35
N LYS A 256 -2.70 -26.51 -5.81
CA LYS A 256 -4.04 -27.10 -6.00
C LYS A 256 -4.80 -26.52 -7.20
N ASN A 257 -4.26 -25.49 -7.88
CA ASN A 257 -4.90 -24.77 -8.98
C ASN A 257 -6.32 -24.27 -8.65
N LEU A 258 -6.51 -23.78 -7.42
CA LEU A 258 -7.79 -23.26 -6.94
C LEU A 258 -7.89 -21.74 -7.03
N ALA A 259 -6.76 -21.04 -6.92
CA ALA A 259 -6.73 -19.60 -7.03
C ALA A 259 -6.93 -19.16 -8.48
N ASN A 260 -7.72 -18.10 -8.64
CA ASN A 260 -7.86 -17.37 -9.90
C ASN A 260 -7.53 -15.91 -9.61
N PRO A 261 -6.27 -15.49 -9.82
CA PRO A 261 -5.80 -14.13 -9.52
C PRO A 261 -6.43 -13.09 -10.45
#